data_665f881369839966a679e3e59ac39695
#
_entry.id   665f881369839966a679e3e59ac39695
#
_cell.length_a   1.000
_cell.length_b   1.000
_cell.length_c   1.000
_cell.angle_alpha   90.00
_cell.angle_beta   90.00
_cell.angle_gamma   90.00
#
_symmetry.space_group_name_H-M   'P 1'
#
loop_
_entity.id
_entity.type
_entity.pdbx_description
1 polymer ?
#
loop_
_entity_poly.entity_id
_entity_poly.type
_entity_poly.pdbx_seq_one_letter_code
_entity_poly.pdbx_strand_id
1 'polypeptide(L)'
;MVEVKVLVEGYTNADSVEESGTEKSCPTITLVRDKNIVMVVDPGVLEDQQMLIDALKKENLEIKDVNIIFLTHSHIDHYRNVGMFQNARVLEYYGLWEKNTVDDWKEQFTNDIKIIKTPGHNYTSLTLLIKTEKGIVAIVGDVFWKERFPEKDVYADNASQLAESRKKVLELADFIIPGHGPMFKVEK
;
A
#
# COMPACT_ATOMS: atom_id res chain seq x y z
N MET A 1 -11.04 -7.57 15.82
CA MET A 1 -11.22 -6.50 14.82
C MET A 1 -9.88 -6.16 14.22
N VAL A 2 -9.87 -5.76 12.96
CA VAL A 2 -8.63 -5.42 12.25
C VAL A 2 -8.17 -4.03 12.66
N GLU A 3 -6.89 -3.91 12.98
CA GLU A 3 -6.22 -2.64 13.22
C GLU A 3 -5.45 -2.22 11.98
N VAL A 4 -5.57 -0.95 11.60
CA VAL A 4 -4.81 -0.33 10.50
C VAL A 4 -4.09 0.88 11.04
N LYS A 5 -2.78 0.97 10.81
CA LYS A 5 -1.95 2.06 11.30
C LYS A 5 -0.90 2.49 10.28
N VAL A 6 -0.81 3.76 9.99
CA VAL A 6 0.29 4.32 9.21
C VAL A 6 1.56 4.30 10.07
N LEU A 7 2.58 3.58 9.64
CA LEU A 7 3.90 3.50 10.28
C LEU A 7 4.80 4.66 9.84
N VAL A 8 4.81 4.95 8.54
CA VAL A 8 5.54 6.06 7.93
C VAL A 8 4.62 6.73 6.95
N GLU A 9 4.38 8.03 7.14
CA GLU A 9 3.63 8.81 6.17
C GLU A 9 4.51 9.09 4.96
N GLY A 10 4.00 8.74 3.78
CA GLY A 10 4.70 8.89 2.52
C GLY A 10 4.67 10.32 1.99
N TYR A 11 5.52 10.58 1.01
CA TYR A 11 5.56 11.85 0.28
C TYR A 11 6.07 11.64 -1.15
N THR A 12 5.70 12.50 -2.05
CA THR A 12 6.29 12.65 -3.39
C THR A 12 6.23 14.10 -3.84
N ASN A 13 7.20 14.50 -4.64
CA ASN A 13 7.21 15.77 -5.36
C ASN A 13 7.12 15.58 -6.89
N ALA A 14 6.77 14.39 -7.36
CA ALA A 14 6.67 14.05 -8.78
C ALA A 14 5.70 14.98 -9.55
N ASP A 15 4.73 15.56 -8.85
CA ASP A 15 3.75 16.52 -9.37
C ASP A 15 4.29 17.92 -9.59
N SER A 16 5.45 18.25 -9.05
CA SER A 16 6.05 19.58 -9.02
C SER A 16 7.51 19.62 -9.45
N VAL A 17 8.04 18.49 -9.94
CA VAL A 17 9.42 18.42 -10.45
C VAL A 17 9.49 19.12 -11.80
N GLU A 18 10.36 20.13 -11.92
CA GLU A 18 10.74 20.71 -13.20
C GLU A 18 11.57 19.69 -14.00
N GLU A 19 11.63 19.81 -15.35
CA GLU A 19 12.30 18.84 -16.24
C GLU A 19 13.74 18.48 -15.86
N SER A 20 14.43 19.33 -15.11
CA SER A 20 15.80 19.13 -14.62
C SER A 20 15.89 18.84 -13.12
N GLY A 21 14.76 18.71 -12.43
CA GLY A 21 14.70 18.53 -10.97
C GLY A 21 14.96 17.10 -10.52
N THR A 22 15.24 16.95 -9.23
CA THR A 22 15.36 15.63 -8.58
C THR A 22 14.03 15.23 -8.01
N GLU A 23 13.49 14.10 -8.48
CA GLU A 23 12.30 13.49 -7.89
C GLU A 23 12.65 12.82 -6.57
N LYS A 24 11.79 13.02 -5.58
CA LYS A 24 11.83 12.35 -4.28
C LYS A 24 10.53 11.61 -4.07
N SER A 25 10.62 10.36 -3.66
CA SER A 25 9.49 9.51 -3.38
C SER A 25 9.75 8.65 -2.14
N CYS A 26 8.73 8.52 -1.31
CA CYS A 26 8.67 7.59 -0.20
C CYS A 26 7.20 7.15 -0.08
N PRO A 27 6.89 5.85 -0.09
CA PRO A 27 5.50 5.42 0.01
C PRO A 27 4.98 5.55 1.44
N THR A 28 3.67 5.59 1.57
CA THR A 28 3.00 5.45 2.86
C THR A 28 3.07 4.00 3.31
N ILE A 29 3.86 3.71 4.34
CA ILE A 29 4.05 2.37 4.88
C ILE A 29 2.98 2.11 5.94
N THR A 30 2.20 1.05 5.76
CA THR A 30 1.06 0.77 6.63
C THR A 30 1.20 -0.59 7.31
N LEU A 31 0.84 -0.64 8.60
CA LEU A 31 0.67 -1.87 9.38
C LEU A 31 -0.80 -2.27 9.40
N VAL A 32 -1.06 -3.55 9.16
CA VAL A 32 -2.38 -4.17 9.31
C VAL A 32 -2.26 -5.37 10.24
N ARG A 33 -3.08 -5.41 11.30
CA ARG A 33 -3.16 -6.55 12.23
C ARG A 33 -4.54 -7.17 12.18
N ASP A 34 -4.60 -8.48 11.92
CA ASP A 34 -5.84 -9.27 11.98
C ASP A 34 -5.55 -10.65 12.55
N LYS A 35 -5.94 -10.91 13.80
CA LYS A 35 -5.67 -12.20 14.50
C LYS A 35 -4.18 -12.55 14.47
N ASN A 36 -3.82 -13.55 13.64
CA ASN A 36 -2.44 -14.03 13.50
C ASN A 36 -1.69 -13.34 12.35
N ILE A 37 -2.31 -12.36 11.70
CA ILE A 37 -1.70 -11.59 10.60
C ILE A 37 -1.07 -10.32 11.18
N VAL A 38 0.22 -10.16 10.93
CA VAL A 38 0.97 -8.94 11.09
C VAL A 38 1.52 -8.59 9.71
N MET A 39 0.83 -7.70 9.02
CA MET A 39 1.13 -7.35 7.63
C MET A 39 1.72 -5.94 7.56
N VAL A 40 2.81 -5.77 6.83
CA VAL A 40 3.31 -4.47 6.40
C VAL A 40 2.98 -4.30 4.91
N VAL A 41 2.37 -3.18 4.58
CA VAL A 41 2.04 -2.80 3.21
C VAL A 41 3.08 -1.83 2.71
N ASP A 42 3.63 -2.10 1.52
CA ASP A 42 4.61 -1.27 0.81
C ASP A 42 5.77 -0.82 1.71
N PRO A 43 6.70 -1.74 2.09
CA PRO A 43 7.80 -1.41 3.01
C PRO A 43 8.79 -0.38 2.45
N GLY A 44 8.62 0.00 1.22
CA GLY A 44 9.07 1.21 0.58
C GLY A 44 10.53 1.34 0.26
N VAL A 45 10.84 2.58 -0.10
CA VAL A 45 12.17 3.16 -0.07
C VAL A 45 12.21 4.19 1.07
N LEU A 46 13.24 4.17 1.87
CA LEU A 46 13.45 5.07 3.00
C LEU A 46 14.86 5.64 2.93
N GLU A 47 15.07 6.84 3.44
CA GLU A 47 16.42 7.40 3.60
C GLU A 47 17.27 6.54 4.55
N ASP A 48 16.62 6.01 5.61
CA ASP A 48 17.22 5.07 6.56
C ASP A 48 16.20 3.99 6.93
N GLN A 49 16.59 2.72 6.77
CA GLN A 49 15.78 1.58 7.18
C GLN A 49 15.47 1.57 8.68
N GLN A 50 16.28 2.24 9.50
CA GLN A 50 16.04 2.38 10.94
C GLN A 50 14.69 3.06 11.24
N MET A 51 14.21 3.94 10.36
CA MET A 51 12.89 4.59 10.48
C MET A 51 11.77 3.55 10.60
N LEU A 52 11.78 2.50 9.75
CA LEU A 52 10.77 1.44 9.77
C LEU A 52 10.93 0.54 11.00
N ILE A 53 12.17 0.21 11.38
CA ILE A 53 12.46 -0.57 12.58
C ILE A 53 11.93 0.16 13.82
N ASP A 54 12.16 1.45 13.93
CA ASP A 54 11.71 2.26 15.07
C ASP A 54 10.19 2.46 15.06
N ALA A 55 9.56 2.56 13.89
CA ALA A 55 8.12 2.61 13.75
C ALA A 55 7.46 1.31 14.22
N LEU A 56 8.00 0.15 13.84
CA LEU A 56 7.54 -1.16 14.32
C LEU A 56 7.72 -1.31 15.83
N LYS A 57 8.86 -0.88 16.39
CA LYS A 57 9.11 -0.91 17.84
C LYS A 57 8.08 -0.11 18.63
N LYS A 58 7.61 1.05 18.13
CA LYS A 58 6.54 1.83 18.75
C LYS A 58 5.21 1.05 18.85
N GLU A 59 5.05 0.07 17.96
CA GLU A 59 3.91 -0.86 17.93
C GLU A 59 4.19 -2.15 18.70
N ASN A 60 5.29 -2.23 19.47
CA ASN A 60 5.78 -3.42 20.17
C ASN A 60 6.05 -4.60 19.23
N LEU A 61 6.55 -4.32 18.02
CA LEU A 61 6.91 -5.30 17.00
C LEU A 61 8.38 -5.17 16.63
N GLU A 62 8.95 -6.31 16.24
CA GLU A 62 10.23 -6.41 15.54
C GLU A 62 9.98 -6.82 14.08
N ILE A 63 10.98 -6.65 13.22
CA ILE A 63 10.93 -7.10 11.80
C ILE A 63 10.51 -8.57 11.68
N LYS A 64 11.00 -9.44 12.58
CA LYS A 64 10.69 -10.89 12.57
C LYS A 64 9.23 -11.22 12.89
N ASP A 65 8.49 -10.31 13.52
CA ASP A 65 7.09 -10.52 13.92
C ASP A 65 6.14 -10.25 12.74
N VAL A 66 6.61 -9.57 11.70
CA VAL A 66 5.87 -9.35 10.45
C VAL A 66 5.86 -10.67 9.67
N ASN A 67 4.68 -11.18 9.40
CA ASN A 67 4.51 -12.47 8.71
C ASN A 67 3.93 -12.37 7.30
N ILE A 68 3.48 -11.16 6.89
CA ILE A 68 3.07 -10.88 5.51
C ILE A 68 3.60 -9.50 5.10
N ILE A 69 4.15 -9.43 3.90
CA ILE A 69 4.33 -8.18 3.16
C ILE A 69 3.27 -8.16 2.07
N PHE A 70 2.55 -7.06 1.96
CA PHE A 70 1.66 -6.80 0.84
C PHE A 70 2.25 -5.71 -0.03
N LEU A 71 2.30 -5.95 -1.35
CA LEU A 71 2.73 -4.97 -2.32
C LEU A 71 1.52 -4.50 -3.13
N THR A 72 1.27 -3.20 -3.09
CA THR A 72 0.17 -2.61 -3.87
C THR A 72 0.47 -2.68 -5.36
N HIS A 73 1.72 -2.46 -5.76
CA HIS A 73 2.17 -2.57 -7.15
C HIS A 73 3.69 -2.68 -7.28
N SER A 74 4.21 -2.79 -8.49
CA SER A 74 5.61 -3.14 -8.77
C SER A 74 6.53 -1.96 -9.07
N HIS A 75 6.26 -0.75 -8.54
CA HIS A 75 7.23 0.34 -8.58
C HIS A 75 8.24 0.20 -7.43
N ILE A 76 9.52 0.47 -7.73
CA ILE A 76 10.64 0.18 -6.83
C ILE A 76 10.54 0.89 -5.48
N ASP A 77 9.98 2.08 -5.43
CA ASP A 77 9.79 2.85 -4.21
C ASP A 77 8.80 2.19 -3.24
N HIS A 78 7.90 1.31 -3.68
CA HIS A 78 6.99 0.55 -2.83
C HIS A 78 7.59 -0.73 -2.26
N TYR A 79 8.57 -1.37 -2.92
CA TYR A 79 9.04 -2.70 -2.52
C TYR A 79 10.53 -2.82 -2.19
N ARG A 80 11.34 -1.77 -2.32
CA ARG A 80 12.81 -1.85 -2.15
C ARG A 80 13.26 -2.54 -0.86
N ASN A 81 12.53 -2.36 0.24
CA ASN A 81 12.87 -2.90 1.55
C ASN A 81 12.23 -4.26 1.88
N VAL A 82 11.59 -4.94 0.93
CA VAL A 82 11.02 -6.29 1.14
C VAL A 82 12.04 -7.26 1.74
N GLY A 83 13.30 -7.19 1.32
CA GLY A 83 14.39 -8.04 1.82
C GLY A 83 14.71 -7.91 3.32
N MET A 84 14.19 -6.91 4.02
CA MET A 84 14.29 -6.81 5.48
C MET A 84 13.45 -7.88 6.20
N PHE A 85 12.40 -8.41 5.58
CA PHE A 85 11.37 -9.25 6.17
C PHE A 85 11.53 -10.73 5.77
N GLN A 86 12.67 -11.33 6.11
CA GLN A 86 13.04 -12.68 5.66
C GLN A 86 12.08 -13.79 6.12
N ASN A 87 11.29 -13.56 7.18
CA ASN A 87 10.32 -14.50 7.71
C ASN A 87 8.90 -14.30 7.14
N ALA A 88 8.68 -13.22 6.43
CA ALA A 88 7.37 -12.90 5.89
C ALA A 88 7.12 -13.58 4.53
N ARG A 89 5.87 -13.97 4.30
CA ARG A 89 5.38 -14.26 2.96
C ARG A 89 5.13 -12.94 2.24
N VAL A 90 5.31 -12.93 0.92
CA VAL A 90 5.07 -11.73 0.11
C VAL A 90 3.83 -11.94 -0.75
N LEU A 91 2.81 -11.11 -0.54
CA LEU A 91 1.59 -11.10 -1.33
C LEU A 91 1.66 -9.94 -2.32
N GLU A 92 1.59 -10.26 -3.59
CA GLU A 92 1.60 -9.32 -4.69
C GLU A 92 0.67 -9.78 -5.83
N TYR A 93 0.66 -9.12 -6.95
CA TYR A 93 -0.29 -9.34 -8.05
C TYR A 93 -0.35 -10.80 -8.54
N TYR A 94 0.77 -11.48 -8.63
CA TYR A 94 0.86 -12.85 -9.17
C TYR A 94 0.57 -13.94 -8.14
N GLY A 95 0.71 -13.66 -6.83
CA GLY A 95 0.47 -14.69 -5.82
C GLY A 95 0.93 -14.32 -4.42
N LEU A 96 0.81 -15.30 -3.53
CA LEU A 96 1.36 -15.30 -2.18
C LEU A 96 2.62 -16.16 -2.18
N TRP A 97 3.76 -15.52 -2.09
CA TRP A 97 5.07 -16.16 -2.13
C TRP A 97 5.51 -16.60 -0.74
N GLU A 98 5.92 -17.85 -0.62
CA GLU A 98 6.63 -18.38 0.53
C GLU A 98 7.92 -19.04 0.06
N LYS A 99 9.08 -18.44 0.37
CA LYS A 99 10.40 -18.85 -0.13
C LYS A 99 10.43 -18.88 -1.66
N ASN A 100 10.47 -20.09 -2.26
CA ASN A 100 10.51 -20.32 -3.70
C ASN A 100 9.22 -20.91 -4.27
N THR A 101 8.13 -20.88 -3.51
CA THR A 101 6.79 -21.31 -3.95
C THR A 101 5.84 -20.14 -4.00
N VAL A 102 4.87 -20.22 -4.89
CA VAL A 102 3.80 -19.24 -5.03
C VAL A 102 2.46 -19.94 -5.08
N ASP A 103 1.52 -19.46 -4.28
CA ASP A 103 0.12 -19.88 -4.25
C ASP A 103 -0.79 -18.74 -4.74
N ASP A 104 -1.91 -19.09 -5.34
CA ASP A 104 -2.91 -18.10 -5.72
C ASP A 104 -3.51 -17.44 -4.47
N TRP A 105 -3.62 -16.11 -4.46
CA TRP A 105 -4.40 -15.41 -3.46
C TRP A 105 -5.89 -15.34 -3.84
N LYS A 106 -6.75 -15.20 -2.83
CA LYS A 106 -8.19 -15.05 -3.01
C LYS A 106 -8.62 -13.61 -2.73
N GLU A 107 -9.61 -13.09 -3.46
CA GLU A 107 -10.16 -11.76 -3.19
C GLU A 107 -10.57 -11.59 -1.73
N GLN A 108 -11.29 -12.55 -1.15
CA GLN A 108 -11.56 -12.57 0.29
C GLN A 108 -10.38 -13.20 1.00
N PHE A 109 -9.45 -12.37 1.47
CA PHE A 109 -8.21 -12.82 2.11
C PHE A 109 -8.46 -13.27 3.56
N THR A 110 -9.22 -12.46 4.34
CA THR A 110 -9.77 -12.85 5.65
C THR A 110 -11.24 -12.44 5.72
N ASN A 111 -11.91 -12.62 6.85
CA ASN A 111 -13.29 -12.17 7.00
C ASN A 111 -13.45 -10.65 6.85
N ASP A 112 -12.39 -9.90 7.19
CA ASP A 112 -12.42 -8.44 7.26
C ASP A 112 -11.45 -7.77 6.25
N ILE A 113 -10.64 -8.56 5.53
CA ILE A 113 -9.69 -8.06 4.52
C ILE A 113 -10.07 -8.62 3.15
N LYS A 114 -10.31 -7.74 2.20
CA LYS A 114 -10.55 -8.06 0.78
C LYS A 114 -9.48 -7.41 -0.09
N ILE A 115 -9.02 -8.15 -1.10
CA ILE A 115 -8.06 -7.69 -2.11
C ILE A 115 -8.83 -7.47 -3.40
N ILE A 116 -8.64 -6.32 -4.05
CA ILE A 116 -9.20 -6.05 -5.36
C ILE A 116 -8.13 -5.57 -6.33
N LYS A 117 -8.29 -5.91 -7.61
CA LYS A 117 -7.45 -5.35 -8.67
C LYS A 117 -7.92 -3.94 -9.00
N THR A 118 -6.97 -3.01 -9.05
CA THR A 118 -7.18 -1.58 -9.33
C THR A 118 -6.14 -1.08 -10.33
N PRO A 119 -6.12 -1.65 -11.55
CA PRO A 119 -5.12 -1.29 -12.55
C PRO A 119 -5.28 0.14 -13.04
N GLY A 120 -4.22 0.65 -13.68
CA GLY A 120 -4.25 1.92 -14.39
C GLY A 120 -3.03 2.78 -14.11
N HIS A 121 -2.65 3.01 -12.84
CA HIS A 121 -1.33 3.56 -12.52
C HIS A 121 -0.25 2.55 -12.92
N ASN A 122 -0.39 1.32 -12.47
CA ASN A 122 0.39 0.17 -12.91
C ASN A 122 -0.56 -1.01 -13.13
N TYR A 123 -0.25 -1.90 -14.10
CA TYR A 123 -1.10 -3.06 -14.40
C TYR A 123 -1.16 -4.07 -13.24
N THR A 124 -0.16 -4.08 -12.35
CA THR A 124 -0.12 -4.95 -11.16
C THR A 124 -0.84 -4.37 -9.96
N SER A 125 -1.49 -3.21 -10.08
CA SER A 125 -2.05 -2.50 -8.93
C SER A 125 -3.16 -3.29 -8.23
N LEU A 126 -3.00 -3.42 -6.92
CA LEU A 126 -3.91 -4.03 -5.97
C LEU A 126 -4.29 -3.03 -4.89
N THR A 127 -5.52 -3.15 -4.39
CA THR A 127 -6.01 -2.40 -3.24
C THR A 127 -6.46 -3.36 -2.16
N LEU A 128 -6.08 -3.11 -0.90
CA LEU A 128 -6.69 -3.74 0.27
C LEU A 128 -7.92 -2.95 0.71
N LEU A 129 -9.05 -3.61 0.85
CA LEU A 129 -10.24 -3.10 1.50
C LEU A 129 -10.36 -3.77 2.87
N ILE A 130 -10.29 -2.98 3.93
CA ILE A 130 -10.21 -3.47 5.31
C ILE A 130 -11.41 -2.96 6.10
N LYS A 131 -12.21 -3.89 6.61
CA LYS A 131 -13.34 -3.57 7.48
C LYS A 131 -12.84 -3.29 8.90
N THR A 132 -13.00 -2.06 9.35
CA THR A 132 -12.63 -1.60 10.69
C THR A 132 -13.85 -1.12 11.46
N GLU A 133 -13.70 -0.77 12.75
CA GLU A 133 -14.77 -0.15 13.55
C GLU A 133 -15.27 1.18 12.98
N LYS A 134 -14.40 1.90 12.26
CA LYS A 134 -14.67 3.24 11.72
C LYS A 134 -15.26 3.20 10.31
N GLY A 135 -15.38 2.01 9.71
CA GLY A 135 -15.77 1.82 8.32
C GLY A 135 -14.71 1.10 7.50
N ILE A 136 -14.83 1.17 6.19
CA ILE A 136 -13.89 0.51 5.26
C ILE A 136 -12.70 1.44 5.00
N VAL A 137 -11.50 0.98 5.38
CA VAL A 137 -10.24 1.62 5.03
C VAL A 137 -9.68 0.96 3.78
N ALA A 138 -9.41 1.73 2.73
CA ALA A 138 -8.73 1.26 1.53
C ALA A 138 -7.25 1.67 1.56
N ILE A 139 -6.33 0.71 1.41
CA ILE A 139 -4.91 0.97 1.17
C ILE A 139 -4.69 0.75 -0.32
N VAL A 140 -4.38 1.82 -1.06
CA VAL A 140 -4.58 1.86 -2.51
C VAL A 140 -3.30 1.99 -3.34
N GLY A 141 -2.14 2.20 -2.67
CA GLY A 141 -0.92 2.57 -3.41
C GLY A 141 -1.18 3.79 -4.29
N ASP A 142 -0.67 3.75 -5.49
CA ASP A 142 -0.68 4.89 -6.40
C ASP A 142 -1.93 5.03 -7.27
N VAL A 143 -3.00 4.31 -6.93
CA VAL A 143 -4.34 4.68 -7.43
C VAL A 143 -4.64 6.14 -7.03
N PHE A 144 -4.19 6.55 -5.84
CA PHE A 144 -4.08 7.94 -5.39
C PHE A 144 -2.71 8.17 -4.75
N TRP A 145 -1.94 9.14 -5.24
CA TRP A 145 -0.69 9.54 -4.57
C TRP A 145 -0.95 10.29 -3.27
N LYS A 146 -1.95 11.17 -3.28
CA LYS A 146 -2.44 11.99 -2.16
C LYS A 146 -3.94 12.19 -2.30
N GLU A 147 -4.58 12.84 -1.33
CA GLU A 147 -5.96 13.26 -1.47
C GLU A 147 -6.17 14.10 -2.73
N ARG A 148 -7.11 13.67 -3.61
CA ARG A 148 -7.45 14.32 -4.88
C ARG A 148 -6.31 14.47 -5.88
N PHE A 149 -5.25 13.66 -5.75
CA PHE A 149 -4.03 13.84 -6.51
C PHE A 149 -3.38 12.54 -7.01
N PRO A 150 -2.74 12.52 -8.18
CA PRO A 150 -2.71 13.59 -9.18
C PRO A 150 -4.01 13.61 -10.01
N GLU A 151 -4.40 14.79 -10.49
CA GLU A 151 -5.49 14.88 -11.47
C GLU A 151 -5.11 14.13 -12.75
N LYS A 152 -3.89 14.36 -13.23
CA LYS A 152 -3.28 13.61 -14.34
C LYS A 152 -2.02 12.91 -13.87
N ASP A 153 -2.10 11.60 -13.76
CA ASP A 153 -0.96 10.75 -13.41
C ASP A 153 -0.04 10.56 -14.63
N VAL A 154 1.18 11.10 -14.52
CA VAL A 154 2.19 11.05 -15.61
C VAL A 154 2.86 9.68 -15.75
N TYR A 155 2.73 8.83 -14.74
CA TYR A 155 3.27 7.46 -14.73
C TYR A 155 2.21 6.38 -15.00
N ALA A 156 0.95 6.79 -15.22
CA ALA A 156 -0.11 5.81 -15.45
C ALA A 156 0.10 5.01 -16.74
N ASP A 157 0.11 3.68 -16.62
CA ASP A 157 0.09 2.76 -17.76
C ASP A 157 -1.18 2.96 -18.62
N ASN A 158 -2.31 3.25 -17.94
CA ASN A 158 -3.60 3.46 -18.60
C ASN A 158 -4.49 4.42 -17.79
N ALA A 159 -4.60 5.66 -18.25
CA ALA A 159 -5.36 6.69 -17.57
C ALA A 159 -6.88 6.40 -17.47
N SER A 160 -7.48 5.72 -18.48
CA SER A 160 -8.90 5.34 -18.45
C SER A 160 -9.16 4.30 -17.37
N GLN A 161 -8.33 3.24 -17.31
CA GLN A 161 -8.44 2.23 -16.26
C GLN A 161 -8.19 2.82 -14.86
N LEU A 162 -7.25 3.77 -14.73
CA LEU A 162 -6.99 4.45 -13.48
C LEU A 162 -8.22 5.22 -13.01
N ALA A 163 -8.90 5.92 -13.91
CA ALA A 163 -10.14 6.63 -13.60
C ALA A 163 -11.25 5.69 -13.10
N GLU A 164 -11.41 4.52 -13.74
CA GLU A 164 -12.35 3.47 -13.31
C GLU A 164 -11.97 2.90 -11.94
N SER A 165 -10.68 2.61 -11.71
CA SER A 165 -10.17 2.13 -10.43
C SER A 165 -10.38 3.14 -9.31
N ARG A 166 -10.13 4.44 -9.55
CA ARG A 166 -10.40 5.52 -8.61
C ARG A 166 -11.87 5.59 -8.23
N LYS A 167 -12.76 5.57 -9.22
CA LYS A 167 -14.21 5.57 -8.99
C LYS A 167 -14.63 4.39 -8.12
N LYS A 168 -14.19 3.17 -8.46
CA LYS A 168 -14.48 1.95 -7.71
C LYS A 168 -14.02 2.04 -6.26
N VAL A 169 -12.82 2.56 -6.01
CA VAL A 169 -12.29 2.72 -4.64
C VAL A 169 -13.11 3.73 -3.86
N LEU A 170 -13.44 4.89 -4.44
CA LEU A 170 -14.25 5.93 -3.80
C LEU A 170 -15.66 5.44 -3.42
N GLU A 171 -16.26 4.57 -4.24
CA GLU A 171 -17.57 3.97 -3.95
C GLU A 171 -17.51 2.97 -2.77
N LEU A 172 -16.40 2.26 -2.61
CA LEU A 172 -16.25 1.17 -1.63
C LEU A 172 -15.71 1.63 -0.28
N ALA A 173 -14.84 2.65 -0.26
CA ALA A 173 -14.11 3.06 0.93
C ALA A 173 -14.80 4.20 1.69
N ASP A 174 -14.59 4.22 3.01
CA ASP A 174 -14.90 5.37 3.88
C ASP A 174 -13.64 6.20 4.17
N PHE A 175 -12.47 5.55 4.16
CA PHE A 175 -11.15 6.17 4.32
C PHE A 175 -10.19 5.58 3.30
N ILE A 176 -9.25 6.39 2.82
CA ILE A 176 -8.20 5.99 1.89
C ILE A 176 -6.84 6.30 2.48
N ILE A 177 -5.94 5.31 2.46
CA ILE A 177 -4.50 5.48 2.66
C ILE A 177 -3.86 5.46 1.27
N PRO A 178 -3.40 6.62 0.78
CA PRO A 178 -2.81 6.77 -0.54
C PRO A 178 -1.34 6.32 -0.57
N GLY A 179 -0.76 6.25 -1.77
CA GLY A 179 0.64 5.86 -1.95
C GLY A 179 1.64 6.80 -1.28
N HIS A 180 1.41 8.12 -1.32
CA HIS A 180 2.41 9.12 -0.93
C HIS A 180 1.86 10.28 -0.09
N GLY A 181 0.99 9.99 0.86
CA GLY A 181 0.43 11.03 1.71
C GLY A 181 -0.39 10.51 2.89
N PRO A 182 -0.95 11.40 3.69
CA PRO A 182 -1.76 11.04 4.83
C PRO A 182 -3.07 10.36 4.44
N MET A 183 -3.61 9.56 5.36
CA MET A 183 -4.95 9.00 5.23
C MET A 183 -5.99 10.13 5.17
N PHE A 184 -6.97 10.00 4.29
CA PHE A 184 -8.07 10.94 4.17
C PHE A 184 -9.44 10.24 4.18
N LYS A 185 -10.48 11.00 4.50
CA LYS A 185 -11.87 10.54 4.51
C LYS A 185 -12.49 10.75 3.14
N VAL A 186 -13.25 9.76 2.67
CA VAL A 186 -14.03 9.89 1.43
C VAL A 186 -15.29 10.70 1.72
N GLU A 187 -15.49 11.78 0.98
CA GLU A 187 -16.73 12.55 0.97
C GLU A 187 -17.74 11.82 0.07
N LYS A 188 -18.82 11.32 0.67
CA LYS A 188 -19.94 10.63 -0.03
C LYS A 188 -21.11 11.56 -0.25
#